data_615fe9737d0a2458366fe2e04e190c0c
#
_entry.id   615fe9737d0a2458366fe2e04e190c0c
#
_cell.length_a   1.000
_cell.length_b   1.000
_cell.length_c   1.000
_cell.angle_alpha   90.00
_cell.angle_beta   90.00
_cell.angle_gamma   90.00
#
_symmetry.space_group_name_H-M   'P 1'
#
loop_
_entity.id
_entity.type
_entity.pdbx_description
1 polymer ?
#
loop_
_entity_poly.entity_id
_entity_poly.type
_entity_poly.pdbx_seq_one_letter_code
_entity_poly.pdbx_strand_id
1 'polypeptide(L)'
;RSFIDYAGSSITKKLETLLIGGYIVEQIDESLTYDYLHSSEENLWSILYLTGYLTRVPDAEIEFALPIGSTALMIPNAEIREIYESTIMQWFNDYARSWDRNNLFQAAWMEDTDTLTAEMNRLLRQTISYHDYREDFYHAFLAGIFADAGYMVESNREHGEGRSDIVISDLTNSKIIIFEAKYAKSVSTMEADCEKALEQINTRMYAAEYEDDYDQIICYGIAFYKKRCLVKKAE
;
A
#
# COMPACT_ATOMS: atom_id res chain seq x y z
N ARG A 1 -12.27 3.74 -17.93
CA ARG A 1 -11.62 4.70 -17.01
C ARG A 1 -12.27 4.54 -15.66
N SER A 2 -11.48 4.24 -14.66
CA SER A 2 -11.93 3.98 -13.29
C SER A 2 -12.46 5.26 -12.64
N PHE A 3 -13.52 5.16 -11.82
CA PHE A 3 -14.05 6.27 -11.02
C PHE A 3 -12.98 6.92 -10.11
N ILE A 4 -11.97 6.15 -9.76
CA ILE A 4 -10.89 6.55 -8.86
C ILE A 4 -9.86 7.48 -9.54
N ASP A 5 -9.80 7.50 -10.88
CA ASP A 5 -8.91 8.42 -11.64
C ASP A 5 -9.24 9.91 -11.42
N TYR A 6 -10.41 10.21 -10.84
CA TYR A 6 -10.86 11.55 -10.48
C TYR A 6 -10.89 11.78 -8.96
N ALA A 7 -10.36 10.84 -8.15
CA ALA A 7 -10.42 10.91 -6.70
C ALA A 7 -9.59 12.08 -6.16
N GLY A 8 -10.24 13.19 -5.90
CA GLY A 8 -9.70 14.26 -5.07
C GLY A 8 -9.44 13.76 -3.64
N SER A 9 -8.70 14.53 -2.85
CA SER A 9 -8.38 14.20 -1.45
C SER A 9 -9.61 13.90 -0.57
N SER A 10 -10.80 14.38 -0.97
CA SER A 10 -12.08 14.14 -0.30
C SER A 10 -12.53 12.69 -0.45
N ILE A 11 -12.56 12.16 -1.69
CA ILE A 11 -12.98 10.77 -1.98
C ILE A 11 -12.05 9.78 -1.28
N THR A 12 -10.75 10.03 -1.32
CA THR A 12 -9.75 9.18 -0.65
C THR A 12 -10.04 9.03 0.84
N LYS A 13 -10.28 10.14 1.55
CA LYS A 13 -10.61 10.11 2.99
C LYS A 13 -11.90 9.35 3.30
N LYS A 14 -12.93 9.52 2.47
CA LYS A 14 -14.20 8.80 2.63
C LYS A 14 -14.03 7.30 2.41
N LEU A 15 -13.26 6.88 1.39
CA LEU A 15 -12.92 5.48 1.16
C LEU A 15 -12.12 4.90 2.34
N GLU A 16 -11.15 5.62 2.88
CA GLU A 16 -10.41 5.23 4.08
C GLU A 16 -11.34 4.98 5.27
N THR A 17 -12.29 5.90 5.50
CA THR A 17 -13.28 5.75 6.57
C THR A 17 -14.13 4.50 6.39
N LEU A 18 -14.62 4.23 5.20
CA LEU A 18 -15.43 3.05 4.88
C LEU A 18 -14.64 1.75 5.09
N LEU A 19 -13.39 1.71 4.67
CA LEU A 19 -12.55 0.52 4.73
C LEU A 19 -12.15 0.14 6.17
N ILE A 20 -11.96 1.12 7.05
CA ILE A 20 -11.70 0.84 8.48
C ILE A 20 -12.97 0.44 9.27
N GLY A 21 -14.12 0.32 8.58
CA GLY A 21 -15.40 -0.07 9.20
C GLY A 21 -16.22 1.10 9.71
N GLY A 22 -15.83 2.34 9.39
CA GLY A 22 -16.61 3.53 9.66
C GLY A 22 -17.72 3.76 8.62
N TYR A 23 -18.37 4.92 8.72
CA TYR A 23 -19.41 5.34 7.77
C TYR A 23 -19.15 6.77 7.28
N ILE A 24 -19.71 7.07 6.11
CA ILE A 24 -19.73 8.42 5.52
C ILE A 24 -21.15 8.96 5.50
N VAL A 25 -21.28 10.28 5.42
CA VAL A 25 -22.59 10.95 5.37
C VAL A 25 -22.69 11.71 4.05
N GLU A 26 -23.64 11.29 3.19
CA GLU A 26 -23.78 11.82 1.84
C GLU A 26 -25.26 12.10 1.50
N GLN A 27 -25.47 13.03 0.56
CA GLN A 27 -26.77 13.19 -0.06
C GLN A 27 -26.90 12.17 -1.19
N ILE A 28 -27.99 11.40 -1.19
CA ILE A 28 -28.22 10.35 -2.18
C ILE A 28 -29.32 10.76 -3.13
N ASP A 29 -28.99 10.78 -4.42
CA ASP A 29 -29.96 10.94 -5.49
C ASP A 29 -30.40 9.57 -6.01
N GLU A 30 -31.59 9.13 -5.61
CA GLU A 30 -32.18 7.85 -6.04
C GLU A 30 -32.73 7.92 -7.48
N SER A 31 -32.81 9.12 -8.08
CA SER A 31 -33.29 9.33 -9.45
C SER A 31 -32.19 9.31 -10.52
N LEU A 32 -30.95 9.05 -10.10
CA LEU A 32 -29.77 9.10 -10.95
C LEU A 32 -29.87 8.12 -12.12
N THR A 33 -29.67 8.63 -13.33
CA THR A 33 -29.59 7.81 -14.54
C THR A 33 -28.14 7.60 -14.97
N TYR A 34 -27.89 6.57 -15.76
CA TYR A 34 -26.55 6.14 -16.17
C TYR A 34 -25.72 7.25 -16.87
N ASP A 35 -26.37 8.20 -17.50
CA ASP A 35 -25.72 9.31 -18.22
C ASP A 35 -25.03 10.34 -17.29
N TYR A 36 -25.38 10.39 -16.01
CA TYR A 36 -24.84 11.33 -15.03
C TYR A 36 -23.76 10.73 -14.13
N LEU A 37 -23.30 9.53 -14.42
CA LEU A 37 -22.32 8.76 -13.64
C LEU A 37 -20.99 9.50 -13.36
N HIS A 38 -20.59 10.40 -14.25
CA HIS A 38 -19.27 11.03 -14.22
C HIS A 38 -19.32 12.53 -13.90
N SER A 39 -20.45 13.07 -13.48
CA SER A 39 -20.64 14.52 -13.39
C SER A 39 -20.33 15.12 -12.01
N SER A 40 -20.36 14.35 -10.92
CA SER A 40 -20.01 14.85 -9.59
C SER A 40 -19.58 13.74 -8.61
N GLU A 41 -18.91 14.13 -7.50
CA GLU A 41 -18.56 13.24 -6.39
C GLU A 41 -19.82 12.66 -5.71
N GLU A 42 -20.88 13.44 -5.58
CA GLU A 42 -22.17 13.04 -4.98
C GLU A 42 -22.81 11.88 -5.75
N ASN A 43 -22.68 11.89 -7.08
CA ASN A 43 -23.18 10.83 -7.94
C ASN A 43 -22.45 9.50 -7.72
N LEU A 44 -21.16 9.53 -7.41
CA LEU A 44 -20.38 8.34 -7.09
C LEU A 44 -21.00 7.58 -5.89
N TRP A 45 -21.28 8.29 -4.80
CA TRP A 45 -21.82 7.68 -3.59
C TRP A 45 -23.25 7.17 -3.79
N SER A 46 -24.04 7.91 -4.55
CA SER A 46 -25.41 7.48 -4.95
C SER A 46 -25.38 6.19 -5.73
N ILE A 47 -24.47 6.05 -6.70
CA ILE A 47 -24.33 4.82 -7.50
C ILE A 47 -23.86 3.65 -6.65
N LEU A 48 -22.83 3.84 -5.83
CA LEU A 48 -22.34 2.79 -4.95
C LEU A 48 -23.43 2.29 -3.99
N TYR A 49 -24.30 3.19 -3.53
CA TYR A 49 -25.46 2.83 -2.73
C TYR A 49 -26.52 2.07 -3.56
N LEU A 50 -26.94 2.61 -4.70
CA LEU A 50 -27.97 2.01 -5.55
C LEU A 50 -27.58 0.64 -6.13
N THR A 51 -26.29 0.40 -6.31
CA THR A 51 -25.75 -0.87 -6.81
C THR A 51 -25.40 -1.86 -5.70
N GLY A 52 -25.61 -1.50 -4.43
CA GLY A 52 -25.38 -2.37 -3.28
C GLY A 52 -23.93 -2.48 -2.81
N TYR A 53 -23.03 -1.66 -3.35
CA TYR A 53 -21.65 -1.53 -2.82
C TYR A 53 -21.58 -0.75 -1.51
N LEU A 54 -22.60 0.06 -1.22
CA LEU A 54 -22.82 0.69 0.07
C LEU A 54 -24.22 0.37 0.58
N THR A 55 -24.42 0.41 1.89
CA THR A 55 -25.72 0.26 2.54
C THR A 55 -25.92 1.34 3.58
N ARG A 56 -27.17 1.57 4.00
CA ARG A 56 -27.47 2.50 5.10
C ARG A 56 -26.97 1.95 6.43
N VAL A 57 -26.38 2.83 7.23
CA VAL A 57 -26.02 2.52 8.61
C VAL A 57 -27.31 2.36 9.43
N PRO A 58 -27.44 1.31 10.26
CA PRO A 58 -28.56 1.20 11.19
C PRO A 58 -28.66 2.42 12.11
N ASP A 59 -29.88 2.94 12.35
CA ASP A 59 -30.08 4.15 13.14
C ASP A 59 -29.45 4.08 14.55
N ALA A 60 -29.35 2.88 15.12
CA ALA A 60 -28.76 2.64 16.43
C ALA A 60 -27.23 2.83 16.47
N GLU A 61 -26.57 2.82 15.31
CA GLU A 61 -25.11 2.94 15.16
C GLU A 61 -24.69 4.38 14.77
N ILE A 62 -25.65 5.28 14.57
CA ILE A 62 -25.38 6.67 14.21
C ILE A 62 -25.17 7.49 15.48
N GLU A 63 -23.95 8.00 15.65
CA GLU A 63 -23.54 8.70 16.88
C GLU A 63 -24.07 10.16 16.99
N PHE A 64 -24.54 10.74 15.88
CA PHE A 64 -24.97 12.15 15.83
C PHE A 64 -26.13 12.35 14.86
N ALA A 65 -26.86 13.45 15.03
CA ALA A 65 -27.97 13.81 14.12
C ALA A 65 -27.44 14.11 12.71
N LEU A 66 -27.99 13.43 11.71
CA LEU A 66 -27.60 13.64 10.31
C LEU A 66 -28.14 14.97 9.78
N PRO A 67 -27.42 15.63 8.86
CA PRO A 67 -27.95 16.77 8.12
C PRO A 67 -29.23 16.39 7.36
N ILE A 68 -30.13 17.34 7.20
CA ILE A 68 -31.41 17.13 6.48
C ILE A 68 -31.11 16.66 5.04
N GLY A 69 -31.72 15.57 4.63
CA GLY A 69 -31.55 14.99 3.29
C GLY A 69 -30.28 14.13 3.10
N SER A 70 -29.47 13.96 4.16
CA SER A 70 -28.29 13.11 4.10
C SER A 70 -28.56 11.71 4.63
N THR A 71 -27.78 10.76 4.17
CA THR A 71 -27.82 9.34 4.53
C THR A 71 -26.42 8.90 5.02
N ALA A 72 -26.37 8.19 6.13
CA ALA A 72 -25.14 7.53 6.59
C ALA A 72 -24.97 6.20 5.84
N LEU A 73 -23.82 6.01 5.24
CA LEU A 73 -23.51 4.86 4.37
C LEU A 73 -22.27 4.11 4.86
N MET A 74 -22.33 2.79 4.82
CA MET A 74 -21.23 1.88 5.19
C MET A 74 -21.07 0.75 4.16
N ILE A 75 -19.95 0.04 4.20
CA ILE A 75 -19.75 -1.20 3.42
C ILE A 75 -20.61 -2.31 4.03
N PRO A 76 -21.45 -3.00 3.24
CA PRO A 76 -22.48 -3.92 3.76
C PRO A 76 -21.92 -5.19 4.40
N ASN A 77 -20.82 -5.71 3.89
CA ASN A 77 -20.27 -7.01 4.31
C ASN A 77 -18.79 -7.18 3.92
N ALA A 78 -18.20 -8.33 4.33
CA ALA A 78 -16.81 -8.64 4.07
C ALA A 78 -16.49 -8.85 2.57
N GLU A 79 -17.42 -9.43 1.80
CA GLU A 79 -17.25 -9.71 0.36
C GLU A 79 -17.13 -8.39 -0.43
N ILE A 80 -18.01 -7.44 -0.15
CA ILE A 80 -17.94 -6.11 -0.78
C ILE A 80 -16.68 -5.36 -0.31
N ARG A 81 -16.26 -5.51 0.94
CA ARG A 81 -15.01 -4.96 1.44
C ARG A 81 -13.80 -5.47 0.66
N GLU A 82 -13.74 -6.76 0.40
CA GLU A 82 -12.66 -7.39 -0.39
C GLU A 82 -12.62 -6.85 -1.84
N ILE A 83 -13.77 -6.56 -2.44
CA ILE A 83 -13.85 -5.92 -3.76
C ILE A 83 -13.25 -4.50 -3.71
N TYR A 84 -13.57 -3.71 -2.68
CA TYR A 84 -12.96 -2.39 -2.51
C TYR A 84 -11.43 -2.49 -2.34
N GLU A 85 -10.97 -3.39 -1.47
CA GLU A 85 -9.55 -3.60 -1.21
C GLU A 85 -8.79 -4.00 -2.48
N SER A 86 -9.31 -4.97 -3.24
CA SER A 86 -8.69 -5.44 -4.49
C SER A 86 -8.67 -4.35 -5.56
N THR A 87 -9.74 -3.57 -5.70
CA THR A 87 -9.83 -2.46 -6.66
C THR A 87 -8.83 -1.36 -6.32
N ILE A 88 -8.68 -1.02 -5.04
CA ILE A 88 -7.72 -0.02 -4.56
C ILE A 88 -6.29 -0.52 -4.79
N MET A 89 -6.00 -1.79 -4.54
CA MET A 89 -4.70 -2.39 -4.82
C MET A 89 -4.37 -2.36 -6.31
N GLN A 90 -5.34 -2.67 -7.17
CA GLN A 90 -5.16 -2.58 -8.62
C GLN A 90 -4.87 -1.13 -9.05
N TRP A 91 -5.64 -0.17 -8.57
CA TRP A 91 -5.42 1.24 -8.86
C TRP A 91 -4.05 1.72 -8.38
N PHE A 92 -3.62 1.29 -7.20
CA PHE A 92 -2.28 1.59 -6.68
C PHE A 92 -1.19 1.04 -7.59
N ASN A 93 -1.33 -0.20 -8.05
CA ASN A 93 -0.40 -0.82 -8.98
C ASN A 93 -0.34 -0.07 -10.31
N ASP A 94 -1.49 0.32 -10.88
CA ASP A 94 -1.57 1.08 -12.12
C ASP A 94 -0.94 2.48 -11.98
N TYR A 95 -1.14 3.12 -10.82
CA TYR A 95 -0.50 4.40 -10.51
C TYR A 95 1.01 4.26 -10.33
N ALA A 96 1.47 3.26 -9.58
CA ALA A 96 2.89 2.97 -9.40
C ALA A 96 3.60 2.66 -10.73
N ARG A 97 2.89 2.07 -11.71
CA ARG A 97 3.36 1.83 -13.08
C ARG A 97 3.55 3.11 -13.90
N SER A 98 2.68 4.08 -13.72
CA SER A 98 2.71 5.32 -14.51
C SER A 98 3.83 6.28 -14.09
N TRP A 99 4.52 6.02 -12.98
CA TRP A 99 5.51 6.91 -12.42
C TRP A 99 6.94 6.56 -12.86
N ASP A 100 7.75 7.59 -13.12
CA ASP A 100 9.18 7.40 -13.37
C ASP A 100 9.89 6.99 -12.05
N ARG A 101 10.26 5.72 -11.97
CA ARG A 101 10.90 5.08 -10.81
C ARG A 101 12.41 4.92 -10.97
N ASN A 102 12.99 5.50 -12.03
CA ASN A 102 14.42 5.34 -12.31
C ASN A 102 15.28 5.77 -11.12
N ASN A 103 14.94 6.89 -10.48
CA ASN A 103 15.67 7.35 -9.29
C ASN A 103 15.58 6.38 -8.13
N LEU A 104 14.41 5.76 -7.91
CA LEU A 104 14.22 4.77 -6.84
C LEU A 104 15.08 3.53 -7.09
N PHE A 105 15.05 2.97 -8.31
CA PHE A 105 15.85 1.79 -8.64
C PHE A 105 17.33 2.09 -8.62
N GLN A 106 17.74 3.24 -9.14
CA GLN A 106 19.14 3.66 -9.09
C GLN A 106 19.61 3.80 -7.63
N ALA A 107 18.84 4.44 -6.76
CA ALA A 107 19.16 4.56 -5.35
C ALA A 107 19.25 3.19 -4.67
N ALA A 108 18.35 2.26 -4.97
CA ALA A 108 18.38 0.91 -4.41
C ALA A 108 19.65 0.13 -4.82
N TRP A 109 20.06 0.22 -6.08
CA TRP A 109 21.25 -0.49 -6.57
C TRP A 109 22.57 0.21 -6.26
N MET A 110 22.55 1.53 -6.00
CA MET A 110 23.72 2.32 -5.59
C MET A 110 23.84 2.50 -4.08
N GLU A 111 23.01 1.85 -3.31
CA GLU A 111 23.03 1.86 -1.84
C GLU A 111 22.77 3.24 -1.22
N ASP A 112 22.10 4.15 -1.96
CA ASP A 112 21.69 5.46 -1.48
C ASP A 112 20.37 5.35 -0.70
N THR A 113 20.49 5.08 0.61
CA THR A 113 19.35 4.89 1.51
C THR A 113 18.51 6.13 1.71
N ASP A 114 19.11 7.32 1.61
CA ASP A 114 18.41 8.60 1.79
C ASP A 114 17.47 8.86 0.59
N THR A 115 17.99 8.73 -0.62
CA THR A 115 17.18 8.87 -1.84
C THR A 115 16.13 7.75 -1.92
N LEU A 116 16.47 6.51 -1.61
CA LEU A 116 15.54 5.38 -1.59
C LEU A 116 14.40 5.63 -0.59
N THR A 117 14.71 6.08 0.63
CA THR A 117 13.73 6.48 1.64
C THR A 117 12.82 7.61 1.15
N ALA A 118 13.40 8.65 0.53
CA ALA A 118 12.64 9.80 0.04
C ALA A 118 11.65 9.40 -1.08
N GLU A 119 12.10 8.61 -2.05
CA GLU A 119 11.28 8.16 -3.18
C GLU A 119 10.17 7.19 -2.74
N MET A 120 10.47 6.24 -1.85
CA MET A 120 9.45 5.37 -1.26
C MET A 120 8.41 6.16 -0.45
N ASN A 121 8.84 7.14 0.35
CA ASN A 121 7.93 8.03 1.08
C ASN A 121 7.02 8.82 0.14
N ARG A 122 7.55 9.25 -1.00
CA ARG A 122 6.78 9.96 -2.02
C ARG A 122 5.66 9.08 -2.59
N LEU A 123 5.96 7.81 -2.90
CA LEU A 123 4.97 6.83 -3.34
C LEU A 123 3.90 6.56 -2.27
N LEU A 124 4.33 6.26 -1.04
CA LEU A 124 3.42 5.95 0.06
C LEU A 124 2.42 7.07 0.35
N ARG A 125 2.83 8.35 0.23
CA ARG A 125 1.93 9.50 0.46
C ARG A 125 0.74 9.54 -0.49
N GLN A 126 0.84 8.87 -1.62
CA GLN A 126 -0.20 8.83 -2.64
C GLN A 126 -1.10 7.59 -2.52
N THR A 127 -0.77 6.69 -1.59
CA THR A 127 -1.61 5.54 -1.27
C THR A 127 -2.77 5.91 -0.35
N ILE A 128 -3.75 5.02 -0.25
CA ILE A 128 -4.86 5.12 0.70
C ILE A 128 -4.38 4.64 2.07
N SER A 129 -4.63 5.43 3.13
CA SER A 129 -4.15 5.15 4.50
C SER A 129 -4.74 3.90 5.15
N TYR A 130 -5.81 3.32 4.58
CA TYR A 130 -6.41 2.07 5.06
C TYR A 130 -5.40 0.93 5.18
N HIS A 131 -4.43 0.86 4.28
CA HIS A 131 -3.42 -0.19 4.25
C HIS A 131 -2.28 0.02 5.25
N ASP A 132 -2.22 1.19 5.90
CA ASP A 132 -1.15 1.56 6.84
C ASP A 132 -1.05 0.66 8.09
N TYR A 133 -1.99 -0.27 8.28
CA TYR A 133 -2.06 -1.17 9.44
C TYR A 133 -1.84 -2.64 9.08
N ARG A 134 -1.62 -2.96 7.80
CA ARG A 134 -1.45 -4.35 7.32
C ARG A 134 -0.05 -4.57 6.80
N GLU A 135 0.67 -5.48 7.44
CA GLU A 135 2.02 -5.90 7.03
C GLU A 135 2.03 -6.40 5.58
N ASP A 136 1.03 -7.21 5.20
CA ASP A 136 0.87 -7.73 3.83
C ASP A 136 0.83 -6.64 2.76
N PHE A 137 0.32 -5.45 3.08
CA PHE A 137 0.30 -4.33 2.15
C PHE A 137 1.71 -3.86 1.79
N TYR A 138 2.58 -3.71 2.78
CA TYR A 138 3.94 -3.23 2.55
C TYR A 138 4.79 -4.24 1.80
N HIS A 139 4.56 -5.54 2.04
CA HIS A 139 5.18 -6.59 1.22
C HIS A 139 4.71 -6.52 -0.23
N ALA A 140 3.41 -6.43 -0.47
CA ALA A 140 2.86 -6.29 -1.81
C ALA A 140 3.32 -5.00 -2.51
N PHE A 141 3.44 -3.90 -1.75
CA PHE A 141 3.95 -2.62 -2.23
C PHE A 141 5.40 -2.74 -2.71
N LEU A 142 6.30 -3.28 -1.90
CA LEU A 142 7.70 -3.49 -2.29
C LEU A 142 7.83 -4.43 -3.47
N ALA A 143 7.18 -5.59 -3.40
CA ALA A 143 7.21 -6.57 -4.48
C ALA A 143 6.68 -5.98 -5.80
N GLY A 144 5.56 -5.26 -5.74
CA GLY A 144 4.93 -4.64 -6.91
C GLY A 144 5.80 -3.58 -7.60
N ILE A 145 6.51 -2.75 -6.82
CA ILE A 145 7.39 -1.71 -7.37
C ILE A 145 8.48 -2.32 -8.26
N PHE A 146 9.12 -3.38 -7.81
CA PHE A 146 10.27 -3.98 -8.51
C PHE A 146 9.84 -4.99 -9.59
N ALA A 147 8.81 -5.81 -9.34
CA ALA A 147 8.31 -6.77 -10.32
C ALA A 147 7.88 -6.10 -11.64
N ASP A 148 7.23 -4.96 -11.54
CA ASP A 148 6.78 -4.23 -12.72
C ASP A 148 7.92 -3.54 -13.52
N ALA A 149 9.08 -3.36 -12.89
CA ALA A 149 10.29 -2.89 -13.56
C ALA A 149 11.05 -4.01 -14.30
N GLY A 150 10.54 -5.23 -14.23
CA GLY A 150 11.13 -6.39 -14.89
C GLY A 150 12.16 -7.13 -14.05
N TYR A 151 12.31 -6.78 -12.77
CA TYR A 151 13.13 -7.56 -11.85
C TYR A 151 12.43 -8.86 -11.45
N MET A 152 13.17 -9.90 -11.21
CA MET A 152 12.63 -11.10 -10.58
C MET A 152 12.43 -10.79 -9.09
N VAL A 153 11.22 -11.00 -8.60
CA VAL A 153 10.84 -10.72 -7.21
C VAL A 153 10.32 -11.98 -6.56
N GLU A 154 10.93 -12.37 -5.46
CA GLU A 154 10.48 -13.46 -4.61
C GLU A 154 10.05 -12.89 -3.25
N SER A 155 8.87 -13.27 -2.77
CA SER A 155 8.30 -12.80 -1.51
C SER A 155 8.03 -13.98 -0.59
N ASN A 156 8.37 -13.83 0.69
CA ASN A 156 8.18 -14.85 1.73
C ASN A 156 8.80 -16.22 1.40
N ARG A 157 9.94 -16.23 0.72
CA ARG A 157 10.65 -17.48 0.42
C ARG A 157 11.35 -18.00 1.67
N GLU A 158 11.24 -19.30 1.91
CA GLU A 158 12.01 -19.99 2.96
C GLU A 158 13.47 -20.06 2.57
N HIS A 159 14.35 -19.50 3.40
CA HIS A 159 15.80 -19.56 3.24
C HIS A 159 16.42 -20.02 4.56
N GLY A 160 17.26 -21.05 4.50
CA GLY A 160 18.00 -21.55 5.66
C GLY A 160 17.12 -21.75 6.91
N GLU A 161 17.34 -20.95 7.96
CA GLU A 161 16.59 -21.00 9.22
C GLU A 161 15.40 -20.00 9.29
N GLY A 162 15.01 -19.39 8.17
CA GLY A 162 13.91 -18.39 8.17
C GLY A 162 13.38 -18.04 6.81
N ARG A 163 12.61 -16.95 6.75
CA ARG A 163 12.07 -16.36 5.52
C ARG A 163 12.50 -14.91 5.43
N SER A 164 13.12 -14.53 4.30
CA SER A 164 13.25 -13.12 3.96
C SER A 164 11.91 -12.59 3.46
N ASP A 165 11.63 -11.33 3.75
CA ASP A 165 10.36 -10.77 3.33
C ASP A 165 10.30 -10.59 1.81
N ILE A 166 11.32 -10.00 1.21
CA ILE A 166 11.38 -9.77 -0.24
C ILE A 166 12.82 -9.90 -0.74
N VAL A 167 12.98 -10.63 -1.82
CA VAL A 167 14.23 -10.77 -2.56
C VAL A 167 14.03 -10.28 -3.99
N ILE A 168 14.94 -9.44 -4.47
CA ILE A 168 14.89 -8.83 -5.80
C ILE A 168 16.18 -9.15 -6.53
N SER A 169 16.07 -9.83 -7.66
CA SER A 169 17.21 -10.26 -8.46
C SER A 169 17.30 -9.50 -9.79
N ASP A 170 18.49 -8.96 -10.07
CA ASP A 170 18.91 -8.49 -11.37
C ASP A 170 19.86 -9.53 -11.98
N LEU A 171 19.27 -10.47 -12.71
CA LEU A 171 20.02 -11.57 -13.35
C LEU A 171 20.99 -11.09 -14.43
N THR A 172 20.73 -9.92 -15.01
CA THR A 172 21.58 -9.36 -16.07
C THR A 172 22.91 -8.86 -15.51
N ASN A 173 22.87 -8.28 -14.31
CA ASN A 173 24.03 -7.68 -13.66
C ASN A 173 24.58 -8.51 -12.49
N SER A 174 24.08 -9.74 -12.28
CA SER A 174 24.47 -10.64 -11.18
C SER A 174 24.36 -9.98 -9.79
N LYS A 175 23.23 -9.27 -9.56
CA LYS A 175 22.99 -8.52 -8.34
C LYS A 175 21.69 -8.91 -7.67
N ILE A 176 21.67 -8.83 -6.34
CA ILE A 176 20.50 -9.14 -5.55
C ILE A 176 20.29 -8.11 -4.42
N ILE A 177 19.04 -7.79 -4.15
CA ILE A 177 18.63 -6.99 -2.98
C ILE A 177 17.74 -7.87 -2.10
N ILE A 178 18.01 -7.87 -0.81
CA ILE A 178 17.21 -8.51 0.23
C ILE A 178 16.61 -7.41 1.10
N PHE A 179 15.30 -7.35 1.16
CA PHE A 179 14.58 -6.49 2.09
C PHE A 179 13.97 -7.31 3.23
N GLU A 180 14.18 -6.83 4.44
CA GLU A 180 13.43 -7.26 5.62
C GLU A 180 12.60 -6.07 6.12
N ALA A 181 11.28 -6.26 6.19
CA ALA A 181 10.34 -5.19 6.52
C ALA A 181 9.86 -5.31 7.98
N LYS A 182 9.66 -4.17 8.63
CA LYS A 182 9.05 -4.09 9.95
C LYS A 182 7.95 -3.04 9.95
N TYR A 183 6.89 -3.31 10.71
CA TYR A 183 5.84 -2.34 10.96
C TYR A 183 6.11 -1.62 12.29
N ALA A 184 6.43 -0.34 12.20
CA ALA A 184 6.71 0.50 13.35
C ALA A 184 5.41 0.98 14.02
N LYS A 185 5.39 1.06 15.35
CA LYS A 185 4.25 1.57 16.11
C LYS A 185 4.15 3.10 16.09
N SER A 186 5.26 3.77 15.80
CA SER A 186 5.36 5.23 15.75
C SER A 186 6.55 5.64 14.88
N VAL A 187 6.59 6.92 14.49
CA VAL A 187 7.75 7.50 13.78
C VAL A 187 9.02 7.38 14.60
N SER A 188 8.94 7.52 15.93
CA SER A 188 10.10 7.45 16.82
C SER A 188 10.70 6.05 16.98
N THR A 189 9.97 5.00 16.63
CA THR A 189 10.46 3.61 16.69
C THR A 189 11.01 3.10 15.36
N MET A 190 10.82 3.82 14.26
CA MET A 190 11.19 3.36 12.92
C MET A 190 12.69 3.03 12.80
N GLU A 191 13.54 3.83 13.42
CA GLU A 191 14.98 3.60 13.38
C GLU A 191 15.38 2.28 14.06
N ALA A 192 14.88 2.06 15.28
CA ALA A 192 15.11 0.83 16.02
C ALA A 192 14.49 -0.40 15.32
N ASP A 193 13.37 -0.22 14.63
CA ASP A 193 12.73 -1.30 13.88
C ASP A 193 13.50 -1.64 12.59
N CYS A 194 14.13 -0.66 11.90
CA CYS A 194 15.10 -0.93 10.83
C CYS A 194 16.31 -1.73 11.33
N GLU A 195 16.86 -1.38 12.50
CA GLU A 195 18.00 -2.09 13.09
C GLU A 195 17.63 -3.55 13.42
N LYS A 196 16.43 -3.80 13.98
CA LYS A 196 15.93 -5.17 14.17
C LYS A 196 15.78 -5.95 12.86
N ALA A 197 15.35 -5.28 11.78
CA ALA A 197 15.27 -5.90 10.47
C ALA A 197 16.66 -6.33 9.99
N LEU A 198 17.66 -5.47 10.10
CA LEU A 198 19.05 -5.79 9.74
C LEU A 198 19.65 -6.89 10.62
N GLU A 199 19.39 -6.86 11.93
CA GLU A 199 19.79 -7.92 12.85
C GLU A 199 19.17 -9.28 12.47
N GLN A 200 17.92 -9.28 12.01
CA GLN A 200 17.25 -10.47 11.54
C GLN A 200 17.90 -11.04 10.28
N ILE A 201 18.23 -10.20 9.29
CA ILE A 201 18.95 -10.62 8.07
C ILE A 201 20.27 -11.28 8.45
N ASN A 202 21.06 -10.66 9.33
CA ASN A 202 22.36 -11.18 9.76
C ASN A 202 22.23 -12.47 10.54
N THR A 203 21.32 -12.53 11.52
CA THR A 203 21.11 -13.70 12.39
C THR A 203 20.63 -14.92 11.61
N ARG A 204 19.79 -14.70 10.61
CA ARG A 204 19.21 -15.74 9.75
C ARG A 204 20.08 -16.07 8.54
N MET A 205 21.19 -15.36 8.35
CA MET A 205 22.15 -15.53 7.26
C MET A 205 21.48 -15.55 5.87
N TYR A 206 20.48 -14.69 5.65
CA TYR A 206 19.75 -14.65 4.37
C TYR A 206 20.68 -14.39 3.17
N ALA A 207 21.74 -13.58 3.35
CA ALA A 207 22.70 -13.29 2.31
C ALA A 207 23.57 -14.50 1.92
N ALA A 208 23.90 -15.38 2.87
CA ALA A 208 24.82 -16.51 2.67
C ALA A 208 24.35 -17.49 1.58
N GLU A 209 23.03 -17.61 1.39
CA GLU A 209 22.47 -18.50 0.37
C GLU A 209 22.73 -18.02 -1.07
N TYR A 210 23.04 -16.73 -1.24
CA TYR A 210 23.24 -16.09 -2.54
C TYR A 210 24.69 -15.77 -2.86
N GLU A 211 25.64 -16.03 -1.94
CA GLU A 211 27.06 -15.66 -2.10
C GLU A 211 27.74 -16.36 -3.28
N ASP A 212 27.31 -17.57 -3.60
CA ASP A 212 27.87 -18.33 -4.72
C ASP A 212 27.28 -17.95 -6.11
N ASP A 213 26.07 -17.32 -6.11
CA ASP A 213 25.30 -17.09 -7.33
C ASP A 213 25.31 -15.62 -7.79
N TYR A 214 25.63 -14.65 -6.90
CA TYR A 214 25.57 -13.23 -7.20
C TYR A 214 26.86 -12.50 -6.82
N ASP A 215 27.28 -11.58 -7.69
CA ASP A 215 28.49 -10.75 -7.48
C ASP A 215 28.27 -9.63 -6.46
N GLN A 216 27.02 -9.19 -6.28
CA GLN A 216 26.66 -8.15 -5.31
C GLN A 216 25.37 -8.50 -4.58
N ILE A 217 25.43 -8.54 -3.26
CA ILE A 217 24.31 -8.77 -2.36
C ILE A 217 24.12 -7.51 -1.49
N ILE A 218 22.96 -6.89 -1.59
CA ILE A 218 22.61 -5.70 -0.83
C ILE A 218 21.47 -6.03 0.14
N CYS A 219 21.68 -5.75 1.42
CA CYS A 219 20.69 -6.03 2.46
C CYS A 219 20.13 -4.74 3.03
N TYR A 220 18.80 -4.61 3.01
CA TYR A 220 18.09 -3.47 3.58
C TYR A 220 17.12 -3.89 4.67
N GLY A 221 17.21 -3.18 5.82
CA GLY A 221 16.14 -3.13 6.79
C GLY A 221 15.20 -1.95 6.48
N ILE A 222 13.92 -2.21 6.36
CA ILE A 222 12.94 -1.17 6.10
C ILE A 222 11.84 -1.18 7.18
N ALA A 223 11.58 -0.01 7.78
CA ALA A 223 10.50 0.17 8.73
C ALA A 223 9.39 1.04 8.13
N PHE A 224 8.15 0.58 8.22
CA PHE A 224 6.97 1.31 7.76
C PHE A 224 6.15 1.82 8.94
N TYR A 225 5.66 3.06 8.82
CA TYR A 225 4.66 3.62 9.71
C TYR A 225 3.70 4.50 8.91
N LYS A 226 2.47 4.04 8.71
CA LYS A 226 1.49 4.74 7.88
C LYS A 226 2.07 5.05 6.49
N LYS A 227 1.95 6.31 6.04
CA LYS A 227 2.48 6.77 4.75
C LYS A 227 3.96 7.16 4.81
N ARG A 228 4.73 6.46 5.64
CA ARG A 228 6.18 6.71 5.81
C ARG A 228 6.95 5.41 5.87
N CYS A 229 8.15 5.44 5.35
CA CYS A 229 9.15 4.42 5.60
C CYS A 229 10.51 5.04 5.94
N LEU A 230 11.37 4.22 6.50
CA LEU A 230 12.79 4.49 6.69
C LEU A 230 13.54 3.26 6.20
N VAL A 231 14.58 3.46 5.42
CA VAL A 231 15.45 2.38 4.90
C VAL A 231 16.84 2.55 5.49
N LYS A 232 17.41 1.46 5.99
CA LYS A 232 18.82 1.35 6.40
C LYS A 232 19.47 0.18 5.68
N LYS A 233 20.76 0.29 5.39
CA LYS A 233 21.56 -0.77 4.79
C LYS A 233 22.36 -1.51 5.86
N ALA A 234 22.59 -2.80 5.68
CA ALA A 234 23.58 -3.56 6.43
C ALA A 234 25.00 -3.04 6.12
N GLU A 235 25.86 -2.99 7.15
CA GLU A 235 27.26 -2.64 6.98
C GLU A 235 28.06 -3.75 6.29
#